data_75151cb2228ea492a45242e19861f2b0
#
_entry.id   75151cb2228ea492a45242e19861f2b0
#
_cell.length_a   1.000
_cell.length_b   1.000
_cell.length_c   1.000
_cell.angle_alpha   90.00
_cell.angle_beta   90.00
_cell.angle_gamma   90.00
#
_symmetry.space_group_name_H-M   'P 1'
#
loop_
_entity.id
_entity.type
_entity.pdbx_description
1 polymer ?
#
loop_
_entity_poly.entity_id
_entity_poly.type
_entity_poly.pdbx_seq_one_letter_code
_entity_poly.pdbx_strand_id
1 'polypeptide(L)'
;GDGMLKKIIEGLNPAHRNPSIKNSNNHILEGDICVENIHATYERTGSSIEDSFKRKGLRVLVINDEAHHIFSPSDTDTKKWLDFLRNDDYGFYYIVNLSGTPYVEDEYFYDVVYRFSIRDAINLGVVKRIDYKFEEEETQRDKGFQDSYQLHKKNWETYGEYLKPITIVVTERIVSCVKVWKELVDFISERENIPFDKAKKRVIWVTSG
;
A
#
# COMPACT_ATOMS: atom_id res chain seq x y z
N GLY A 1 14.09 3.05 -3.06
CA GLY A 1 13.74 3.00 -1.63
C GLY A 1 14.88 3.34 -0.68
N ASP A 2 16.08 2.80 -0.91
CA ASP A 2 17.18 2.83 0.08
C ASP A 2 17.67 4.24 0.45
N GLY A 3 17.64 5.18 -0.49
CA GLY A 3 18.12 6.54 -0.24
C GLY A 3 17.25 7.38 0.69
N MET A 4 15.94 7.12 0.73
CA MET A 4 15.02 7.85 1.61
C MET A 4 15.14 7.36 3.05
N LEU A 5 15.17 6.05 3.24
CA LEU A 5 15.32 5.43 4.58
C LEU A 5 16.66 5.83 5.20
N LYS A 6 17.73 5.83 4.40
CA LYS A 6 19.06 6.29 4.85
C LYS A 6 19.02 7.74 5.35
N LYS A 7 18.38 8.66 4.61
CA LYS A 7 18.24 10.06 5.02
C LYS A 7 17.45 10.23 6.31
N ILE A 8 16.39 9.42 6.50
CA ILE A 8 15.59 9.45 7.72
C ILE A 8 16.44 8.99 8.91
N ILE A 9 17.17 7.89 8.77
CA ILE A 9 18.03 7.35 9.83
C ILE A 9 19.16 8.34 10.19
N GLU A 10 19.82 8.93 9.19
CA GLU A 10 20.83 9.96 9.40
C GLU A 10 20.28 11.21 10.11
N GLY A 11 19.03 11.59 9.78
CA GLY A 11 18.36 12.73 10.40
C GLY A 11 17.93 12.51 11.85
N LEU A 12 17.71 11.27 12.28
CA LEU A 12 17.31 10.93 13.64
C LEU A 12 18.47 11.01 14.65
N ASN A 13 19.71 11.19 14.20
CA ASN A 13 20.92 11.20 15.02
C ASN A 13 20.87 10.11 16.12
N PRO A 14 20.74 8.85 15.75
CA PRO A 14 20.55 7.78 16.72
C PRO A 14 21.76 7.72 17.65
N ALA A 15 21.51 7.49 18.93
CA ALA A 15 22.56 7.32 19.95
C ALA A 15 23.47 6.11 19.67
N HIS A 16 23.14 5.34 18.65
CA HIS A 16 23.84 4.15 18.20
C HIS A 16 24.52 4.39 16.85
N ARG A 17 25.55 3.59 16.58
CA ARG A 17 26.32 3.60 15.31
C ARG A 17 25.40 3.67 14.12
N ASN A 18 25.75 4.48 13.12
CA ASN A 18 25.02 4.55 11.85
C ASN A 18 24.79 3.14 11.30
N PRO A 19 23.54 2.62 11.29
CA PRO A 19 23.28 1.28 10.81
C PRO A 19 23.54 1.21 9.32
N SER A 20 24.17 0.13 8.86
CA SER A 20 24.21 -0.18 7.44
C SER A 20 22.89 -0.79 7.01
N ILE A 21 22.33 -0.29 5.90
CA ILE A 21 21.15 -0.88 5.27
C ILE A 21 21.63 -1.97 4.32
N LYS A 22 21.14 -3.18 4.55
CA LYS A 22 21.48 -4.39 3.81
C LYS A 22 20.25 -5.02 3.18
N ASN A 23 20.46 -5.92 2.26
CA ASN A 23 19.44 -6.80 1.71
C ASN A 23 19.87 -8.28 1.85
N SER A 24 19.02 -9.20 1.44
CA SER A 24 19.27 -10.64 1.54
C SER A 24 20.52 -11.16 0.81
N ASN A 25 21.12 -10.38 -0.05
CA ASN A 25 22.36 -10.75 -0.77
C ASN A 25 23.64 -10.40 0.00
N ASN A 26 23.49 -9.68 1.12
CA ASN A 26 24.62 -9.23 1.91
C ASN A 26 24.66 -9.94 3.26
N HIS A 27 25.86 -10.23 3.76
CA HIS A 27 26.00 -10.70 5.13
C HIS A 27 25.57 -9.62 6.11
N ILE A 28 24.64 -9.97 7.01
CA ILE A 28 24.01 -9.05 7.96
C ILE A 28 24.69 -9.21 9.31
N LEU A 29 25.21 -8.11 9.84
CA LEU A 29 25.93 -8.07 11.10
C LEU A 29 25.07 -7.40 12.19
N GLU A 30 25.50 -7.57 13.44
CA GLU A 30 24.88 -6.88 14.57
C GLU A 30 24.94 -5.35 14.37
N GLY A 31 23.78 -4.70 14.51
CA GLY A 31 23.61 -3.26 14.25
C GLY A 31 23.23 -2.88 12.82
N ASP A 32 23.21 -3.84 11.87
CA ASP A 32 22.69 -3.60 10.53
C ASP A 32 21.16 -3.64 10.50
N ILE A 33 20.58 -2.96 9.51
CA ILE A 33 19.15 -3.03 9.17
C ILE A 33 19.03 -3.80 7.86
N CYS A 34 18.33 -4.93 7.88
CA CYS A 34 17.98 -5.65 6.68
C CYS A 34 16.58 -5.23 6.21
N VAL A 35 16.48 -4.75 4.97
CA VAL A 35 15.19 -4.44 4.31
C VAL A 35 15.04 -5.38 3.14
N GLU A 36 14.03 -6.24 3.21
CA GLU A 36 13.84 -7.27 2.20
C GLU A 36 12.36 -7.54 1.95
N ASN A 37 12.05 -8.01 0.77
CA ASN A 37 10.74 -8.55 0.46
C ASN A 37 10.63 -9.96 1.07
N ILE A 38 9.44 -10.30 1.56
CA ILE A 38 9.17 -11.59 2.20
C ILE A 38 9.55 -12.78 1.32
N HIS A 39 9.34 -12.73 0.02
CA HIS A 39 9.71 -13.79 -0.93
C HIS A 39 11.20 -14.14 -0.88
N ALA A 40 12.08 -13.19 -0.56
CA ALA A 40 13.50 -13.45 -0.43
C ALA A 40 13.85 -14.26 0.82
N THR A 41 12.94 -14.39 1.79
CA THR A 41 13.18 -15.10 3.04
C THR A 41 12.96 -16.62 2.93
N TYR A 42 12.12 -17.07 2.01
CA TYR A 42 11.73 -18.48 1.89
C TYR A 42 11.94 -19.10 0.51
N GLU A 43 12.15 -18.30 -0.54
CA GLU A 43 12.36 -18.82 -1.90
C GLU A 43 13.83 -19.16 -2.21
N ARG A 44 14.77 -18.63 -1.42
CA ARG A 44 16.21 -18.84 -1.62
C ARG A 44 16.81 -19.58 -0.43
N THR A 45 16.98 -20.90 -0.58
CA THR A 45 17.85 -21.68 0.29
C THR A 45 19.29 -21.16 0.19
N GLY A 46 19.93 -20.89 1.34
CA GLY A 46 21.29 -20.32 1.40
C GLY A 46 21.31 -18.79 1.22
N SER A 47 20.21 -18.11 1.56
CA SER A 47 20.18 -16.66 1.63
C SER A 47 21.01 -16.16 2.82
N SER A 48 21.53 -14.93 2.71
CA SER A 48 22.23 -14.26 3.83
C SER A 48 21.34 -14.10 5.07
N ILE A 49 20.01 -14.12 4.90
CA ILE A 49 19.04 -14.10 5.99
C ILE A 49 19.14 -15.37 6.81
N GLU A 50 19.15 -16.55 6.16
CA GLU A 50 19.29 -17.83 6.87
C GLU A 50 20.58 -17.87 7.66
N ASP A 51 21.71 -17.60 7.02
CA ASP A 51 23.03 -17.63 7.65
C ASP A 51 23.19 -16.57 8.73
N SER A 52 22.60 -15.40 8.55
CA SER A 52 22.75 -14.27 9.47
C SER A 52 21.89 -14.39 10.71
N PHE A 53 20.68 -14.95 10.61
CA PHE A 53 19.69 -14.94 11.69
C PHE A 53 19.42 -16.29 12.34
N LYS A 54 19.83 -17.40 11.74
CA LYS A 54 19.63 -18.74 12.31
C LYS A 54 20.19 -18.82 13.73
N ARG A 55 19.35 -19.20 14.71
CA ARG A 55 19.67 -19.27 16.15
C ARG A 55 20.03 -17.93 16.81
N LYS A 56 19.69 -16.82 16.18
CA LYS A 56 19.99 -15.46 16.71
C LYS A 56 18.73 -14.63 16.97
N GLY A 57 17.56 -15.23 16.91
CA GLY A 57 16.29 -14.52 16.95
C GLY A 57 16.06 -13.63 18.17
N LEU A 58 16.65 -13.98 19.33
CA LEU A 58 16.60 -13.12 20.53
C LEU A 58 17.33 -11.78 20.38
N ARG A 59 18.16 -11.61 19.35
CA ARG A 59 18.91 -10.39 19.03
C ARG A 59 18.37 -9.67 17.81
N VAL A 60 17.26 -10.16 17.26
CA VAL A 60 16.65 -9.64 16.03
C VAL A 60 15.30 -9.04 16.37
N LEU A 61 15.11 -7.77 15.99
CA LEU A 61 13.79 -7.14 15.92
C LEU A 61 13.28 -7.30 14.51
N VAL A 62 12.20 -8.04 14.36
CA VAL A 62 11.49 -8.15 13.07
C VAL A 62 10.37 -7.11 13.03
N ILE A 63 10.33 -6.33 11.97
CA ILE A 63 9.25 -5.37 11.70
C ILE A 63 8.60 -5.78 10.38
N ASN A 64 7.35 -6.21 10.45
CA ASN A 64 6.56 -6.59 9.29
C ASN A 64 5.66 -5.43 8.87
N ASP A 65 5.80 -4.97 7.63
CA ASP A 65 4.86 -4.05 7.02
C ASP A 65 3.72 -4.83 6.34
N GLU A 66 2.54 -4.22 6.26
CA GLU A 66 1.32 -4.85 5.73
C GLU A 66 0.99 -6.22 6.37
N ALA A 67 1.22 -6.32 7.66
CA ALA A 67 1.17 -7.58 8.43
C ALA A 67 -0.23 -8.23 8.44
N HIS A 68 -1.29 -7.55 8.04
CA HIS A 68 -2.61 -8.14 7.87
C HIS A 68 -2.60 -9.31 6.87
N HIS A 69 -1.70 -9.29 5.91
CA HIS A 69 -1.51 -10.40 4.98
C HIS A 69 -1.05 -11.70 5.67
N ILE A 70 -0.34 -11.65 6.78
CA ILE A 70 0.14 -12.85 7.51
C ILE A 70 -1.02 -13.70 8.01
N PHE A 71 -2.16 -13.08 8.28
CA PHE A 71 -3.31 -13.73 8.90
C PHE A 71 -4.42 -14.10 7.90
N SER A 72 -4.20 -13.89 6.60
CA SER A 72 -5.18 -14.28 5.57
C SER A 72 -5.10 -15.79 5.29
N PRO A 73 -6.15 -16.58 5.56
CA PRO A 73 -6.10 -18.04 5.46
C PRO A 73 -6.04 -18.59 4.02
N SER A 74 -6.23 -17.76 3.02
CA SER A 74 -6.44 -18.18 1.62
C SER A 74 -5.19 -18.12 0.74
N ASP A 75 -4.07 -17.55 1.21
CA ASP A 75 -2.88 -17.34 0.41
C ASP A 75 -1.71 -18.24 0.85
N THR A 76 -1.16 -18.99 -0.11
CA THR A 76 -0.04 -19.92 0.13
C THR A 76 1.24 -19.20 0.53
N ASP A 77 1.46 -18.00 -0.01
CA ASP A 77 2.66 -17.21 0.28
C ASP A 77 2.60 -16.58 1.66
N THR A 78 1.43 -16.19 2.09
CA THR A 78 1.16 -15.72 3.44
C THR A 78 1.45 -16.78 4.49
N LYS A 79 1.08 -18.05 4.20
CA LYS A 79 1.39 -19.16 5.08
C LYS A 79 2.90 -19.37 5.22
N LYS A 80 3.66 -19.29 4.15
CA LYS A 80 5.13 -19.38 4.18
C LYS A 80 5.75 -18.27 5.02
N TRP A 81 5.19 -17.06 4.95
CA TRP A 81 5.64 -15.94 5.78
C TRP A 81 5.42 -16.23 7.27
N LEU A 82 4.25 -16.68 7.64
CA LEU A 82 3.93 -17.04 9.02
C LEU A 82 4.83 -18.20 9.51
N ASP A 83 5.05 -19.22 8.67
CA ASP A 83 5.92 -20.36 8.96
C ASP A 83 7.37 -19.91 9.17
N PHE A 84 7.88 -18.97 8.36
CA PHE A 84 9.20 -18.37 8.55
C PHE A 84 9.32 -17.65 9.90
N LEU A 85 8.33 -16.82 10.26
CA LEU A 85 8.34 -16.08 11.53
C LEU A 85 8.27 -17.00 12.76
N ARG A 86 7.58 -18.12 12.63
CA ARG A 86 7.39 -19.12 13.71
C ARG A 86 8.44 -20.23 13.71
N ASN A 87 9.37 -20.21 12.78
CA ASN A 87 10.37 -21.26 12.68
C ASN A 87 11.34 -21.22 13.86
N ASP A 88 11.39 -22.29 14.64
CA ASP A 88 12.23 -22.45 15.82
C ASP A 88 13.73 -22.36 15.52
N ASP A 89 14.15 -22.65 14.29
CA ASP A 89 15.53 -22.50 13.85
C ASP A 89 16.03 -21.06 13.94
N TYR A 90 15.13 -20.07 13.77
CA TYR A 90 15.44 -18.65 13.93
C TYR A 90 15.19 -18.18 15.36
N GLY A 91 14.07 -18.59 15.97
CA GLY A 91 13.68 -18.22 17.32
C GLY A 91 13.42 -16.72 17.48
N PHE A 92 12.74 -16.08 16.52
CA PHE A 92 12.38 -14.66 16.60
C PHE A 92 11.45 -14.42 17.79
N TYR A 93 11.87 -13.59 18.70
CA TYR A 93 11.09 -13.24 19.89
C TYR A 93 10.46 -11.85 19.80
N TYR A 94 11.16 -10.91 19.20
CA TYR A 94 10.68 -9.53 19.07
C TYR A 94 10.13 -9.31 17.65
N ILE A 95 8.81 -9.34 17.53
CA ILE A 95 8.11 -9.16 16.25
C ILE A 95 7.11 -8.01 16.41
N VAL A 96 7.26 -6.98 15.60
CA VAL A 96 6.34 -5.84 15.50
C VAL A 96 5.64 -5.89 14.16
N ASN A 97 4.33 -5.91 14.20
CA ASN A 97 3.48 -5.94 13.02
C ASN A 97 2.86 -4.55 12.78
N LEU A 98 3.04 -4.01 11.59
CA LEU A 98 2.45 -2.76 11.15
C LEU A 98 1.38 -3.06 10.11
N SER A 99 0.24 -2.41 10.19
CA SER A 99 -0.84 -2.57 9.22
C SER A 99 -1.74 -1.34 9.18
N GLY A 100 -2.13 -0.91 7.99
CA GLY A 100 -3.17 0.08 7.79
C GLY A 100 -4.59 -0.50 7.98
N THR A 101 -4.73 -1.82 7.89
CA THR A 101 -6.00 -2.55 7.95
C THR A 101 -5.90 -3.73 8.92
N PRO A 102 -5.94 -3.49 10.24
CA PRO A 102 -5.72 -4.53 11.26
C PRO A 102 -6.96 -5.41 11.46
N TYR A 103 -7.44 -6.02 10.37
CA TYR A 103 -8.62 -6.90 10.34
C TYR A 103 -8.27 -8.21 9.65
N VAL A 104 -8.88 -9.29 10.10
CA VAL A 104 -8.99 -10.57 9.40
C VAL A 104 -10.46 -10.81 9.14
N GLU A 105 -10.88 -10.84 7.89
CA GLU A 105 -12.28 -10.82 7.50
C GLU A 105 -12.98 -9.60 8.13
N ASP A 106 -13.97 -9.82 9.01
CA ASP A 106 -14.69 -8.75 9.73
C ASP A 106 -14.21 -8.59 11.19
N GLU A 107 -13.16 -9.33 11.60
CA GLU A 107 -12.66 -9.29 12.97
C GLU A 107 -11.40 -8.43 13.10
N TYR A 108 -11.40 -7.58 14.12
CA TYR A 108 -10.26 -6.73 14.47
C TYR A 108 -9.20 -7.54 15.23
N PHE A 109 -7.91 -7.26 15.00
CA PHE A 109 -6.82 -7.91 15.73
C PHE A 109 -6.91 -7.62 17.23
N TYR A 110 -6.71 -8.67 18.05
CA TYR A 110 -6.84 -8.57 19.51
C TYR A 110 -5.67 -7.81 20.17
N ASP A 111 -4.46 -7.93 19.64
CA ASP A 111 -3.22 -7.46 20.27
C ASP A 111 -2.70 -6.15 19.65
N VAL A 112 -3.59 -5.20 19.39
CA VAL A 112 -3.18 -3.89 18.87
C VAL A 112 -2.68 -3.01 20.03
N VAL A 113 -1.36 -2.86 20.13
CA VAL A 113 -0.71 -2.09 21.20
C VAL A 113 -0.71 -0.58 20.93
N TYR A 114 -0.81 -0.16 19.68
CA TYR A 114 -0.91 1.24 19.28
C TYR A 114 -1.78 1.41 18.04
N ARG A 115 -2.62 2.43 18.07
CA ARG A 115 -3.49 2.78 16.95
C ARG A 115 -3.39 4.27 16.66
N PHE A 116 -3.16 4.59 15.39
CA PHE A 116 -3.26 5.94 14.84
C PHE A 116 -4.36 5.98 13.79
N SER A 117 -5.53 6.48 14.16
CA SER A 117 -6.69 6.43 13.27
C SER A 117 -6.58 7.45 12.12
N ILE A 118 -7.24 7.17 10.99
CA ILE A 118 -7.38 8.15 9.90
C ILE A 118 -7.98 9.47 10.41
N ARG A 119 -8.90 9.42 11.35
CA ARG A 119 -9.49 10.60 11.98
C ARG A 119 -8.42 11.44 12.70
N ASP A 120 -7.55 10.80 13.47
CA ASP A 120 -6.47 11.48 14.18
C ASP A 120 -5.47 12.07 13.18
N ALA A 121 -5.14 11.33 12.12
CA ALA A 121 -4.27 11.79 11.05
C ALA A 121 -4.85 13.01 10.31
N ILE A 122 -6.16 13.04 10.05
CA ILE A 122 -6.85 14.18 9.46
C ILE A 122 -6.82 15.37 10.42
N ASN A 123 -7.14 15.15 11.70
CA ASN A 123 -7.17 16.21 12.71
C ASN A 123 -5.79 16.85 12.92
N LEU A 124 -4.72 16.08 12.79
CA LEU A 124 -3.32 16.54 12.86
C LEU A 124 -2.80 17.11 11.53
N GLY A 125 -3.61 17.11 10.47
CA GLY A 125 -3.20 17.59 9.15
C GLY A 125 -2.17 16.70 8.42
N VAL A 126 -1.96 15.47 8.88
CA VAL A 126 -1.05 14.50 8.26
C VAL A 126 -1.67 13.88 7.01
N VAL A 127 -2.98 13.69 7.04
CA VAL A 127 -3.77 13.17 5.92
C VAL A 127 -4.82 14.19 5.51
N LYS A 128 -5.09 14.27 4.22
CA LYS A 128 -6.15 15.13 3.68
C LYS A 128 -7.51 14.71 4.25
N ARG A 129 -8.39 15.68 4.44
CA ARG A 129 -9.80 15.40 4.72
C ARG A 129 -10.38 14.60 3.55
N ILE A 130 -11.08 13.53 3.88
CA ILE A 130 -11.80 12.70 2.93
C ILE A 130 -13.28 13.06 3.07
N ASP A 131 -13.85 13.65 2.02
CA ASP A 131 -15.29 13.89 1.93
C ASP A 131 -15.91 12.66 1.24
N TYR A 132 -16.61 11.86 2.04
CA TYR A 132 -17.27 10.64 1.57
C TYR A 132 -18.75 10.91 1.32
N LYS A 133 -19.22 10.52 0.15
CA LYS A 133 -20.64 10.46 -0.18
C LYS A 133 -21.01 9.01 -0.40
N PHE A 134 -21.91 8.51 0.41
CA PHE A 134 -22.52 7.20 0.24
C PHE A 134 -23.84 7.38 -0.50
N GLU A 135 -24.06 6.66 -1.58
CA GLU A 135 -25.35 6.56 -2.27
C GLU A 135 -25.91 5.18 -1.96
N GLU A 136 -27.05 5.13 -1.27
CA GLU A 136 -27.70 3.87 -0.80
C GLU A 136 -28.40 3.11 -1.94
N GLU A 137 -28.64 3.74 -3.10
CA GLU A 137 -29.28 3.10 -4.25
C GLU A 137 -28.24 2.77 -5.32
N GLU A 138 -28.44 1.68 -6.06
CA GLU A 138 -27.68 1.37 -7.28
C GLU A 138 -27.79 2.57 -8.23
N THR A 139 -26.82 3.45 -8.16
CA THR A 139 -26.73 4.61 -9.03
C THR A 139 -26.53 4.12 -10.45
N GLN A 140 -27.43 4.50 -11.35
CA GLN A 140 -27.22 4.21 -12.77
C GLN A 140 -25.85 4.74 -13.18
N ARG A 141 -25.09 3.97 -13.93
CA ARG A 141 -23.69 4.28 -14.31
C ARG A 141 -23.57 5.69 -14.94
N ASP A 142 -24.54 6.07 -15.76
CA ASP A 142 -24.57 7.39 -16.41
C ASP A 142 -24.65 8.53 -15.38
N LYS A 143 -25.44 8.36 -14.32
CA LYS A 143 -25.52 9.33 -13.22
C LYS A 143 -24.16 9.40 -12.49
N GLY A 144 -23.52 8.25 -12.23
CA GLY A 144 -22.18 8.21 -11.62
C GLY A 144 -21.12 8.94 -12.45
N PHE A 145 -21.15 8.80 -13.77
CA PHE A 145 -20.27 9.55 -14.66
C PHE A 145 -20.56 11.05 -14.63
N GLN A 146 -21.83 11.42 -14.64
CA GLN A 146 -22.24 12.82 -14.58
C GLN A 146 -21.80 13.50 -13.28
N ASP A 147 -22.02 12.87 -12.14
CA ASP A 147 -21.67 13.40 -10.83
C ASP A 147 -20.15 13.49 -10.66
N SER A 148 -19.43 12.47 -11.07
CA SER A 148 -17.96 12.46 -11.06
C SER A 148 -17.37 13.53 -11.97
N TYR A 149 -17.94 13.72 -13.15
CA TYR A 149 -17.53 14.75 -14.10
C TYR A 149 -17.77 16.16 -13.57
N GLN A 150 -18.93 16.42 -12.97
CA GLN A 150 -19.26 17.72 -12.38
C GLN A 150 -18.31 18.02 -11.20
N LEU A 151 -18.05 17.04 -10.34
CA LEU A 151 -17.11 17.19 -9.24
C LEU A 151 -15.69 17.45 -9.75
N HIS A 152 -15.25 16.73 -10.78
CA HIS A 152 -13.95 16.96 -11.42
C HIS A 152 -13.83 18.38 -11.97
N LYS A 153 -14.84 18.86 -12.67
CA LYS A 153 -14.89 20.23 -13.20
C LYS A 153 -14.82 21.29 -12.08
N LYS A 154 -15.62 21.11 -11.05
CA LYS A 154 -15.61 22.00 -9.88
C LYS A 154 -14.23 22.02 -9.20
N ASN A 155 -13.60 20.85 -9.04
CA ASN A 155 -12.26 20.78 -8.46
C ASN A 155 -11.22 21.44 -9.37
N TRP A 156 -11.36 21.28 -10.69
CA TRP A 156 -10.49 21.96 -11.65
C TRP A 156 -10.62 23.49 -11.58
N GLU A 157 -11.84 24.03 -11.51
CA GLU A 157 -12.10 25.45 -11.35
C GLU A 157 -11.54 26.01 -10.03
N THR A 158 -11.63 25.21 -8.96
CA THR A 158 -11.20 25.63 -7.63
C THR A 158 -9.70 25.54 -7.42
N TYR A 159 -9.07 24.48 -7.94
CA TYR A 159 -7.68 24.11 -7.61
C TYR A 159 -6.76 24.01 -8.81
N GLY A 160 -7.27 24.06 -10.04
CA GLY A 160 -6.52 23.77 -11.28
C GLY A 160 -5.31 24.67 -11.52
N GLU A 161 -5.29 25.85 -10.90
CA GLU A 161 -4.14 26.76 -10.95
C GLU A 161 -2.93 26.23 -10.15
N TYR A 162 -3.19 25.51 -9.06
CA TYR A 162 -2.14 25.03 -8.13
C TYR A 162 -1.95 23.52 -8.21
N LEU A 163 -2.99 22.78 -8.53
CA LEU A 163 -3.03 21.33 -8.54
C LEU A 163 -3.73 20.84 -9.80
N LYS A 164 -3.35 19.68 -10.31
CA LYS A 164 -4.11 18.98 -11.36
C LYS A 164 -5.03 17.96 -10.71
N PRO A 165 -6.34 18.25 -10.59
CA PRO A 165 -7.29 17.27 -10.07
C PRO A 165 -7.30 16.01 -10.95
N ILE A 166 -7.30 14.85 -10.32
CA ILE A 166 -7.39 13.55 -10.97
C ILE A 166 -8.62 12.83 -10.43
N THR A 167 -9.45 12.30 -11.31
CA THR A 167 -10.54 11.40 -10.93
C THR A 167 -10.10 9.97 -11.20
N ILE A 168 -10.23 9.11 -10.20
CA ILE A 168 -9.90 7.68 -10.31
C ILE A 168 -11.20 6.89 -10.21
N VAL A 169 -11.47 6.07 -11.23
CA VAL A 169 -12.59 5.13 -11.24
C VAL A 169 -12.01 3.73 -11.05
N VAL A 170 -12.44 3.07 -9.99
CA VAL A 170 -11.98 1.71 -9.65
C VAL A 170 -13.03 0.71 -10.08
N THR A 171 -12.60 -0.39 -10.69
CA THR A 171 -13.47 -1.49 -11.09
C THR A 171 -12.96 -2.81 -10.52
N GLU A 172 -13.87 -3.73 -10.27
CA GLU A 172 -13.57 -5.03 -9.68
C GLU A 172 -12.72 -5.94 -10.59
N ARG A 173 -12.91 -5.83 -11.92
CA ARG A 173 -12.29 -6.73 -12.92
C ARG A 173 -11.67 -5.96 -14.07
N ILE A 174 -10.60 -6.50 -14.65
CA ILE A 174 -9.91 -5.91 -15.82
C ILE A 174 -10.88 -5.70 -16.99
N VAL A 175 -11.71 -6.68 -17.30
CA VAL A 175 -12.71 -6.58 -18.40
C VAL A 175 -13.68 -5.44 -18.15
N SER A 176 -14.12 -5.25 -16.90
CA SER A 176 -14.98 -4.14 -16.50
C SER A 176 -14.25 -2.81 -16.62
N CYS A 177 -12.96 -2.74 -16.33
CA CYS A 177 -12.14 -1.55 -16.49
C CYS A 177 -12.13 -1.05 -17.93
N VAL A 178 -11.84 -1.93 -18.88
CA VAL A 178 -11.82 -1.59 -20.33
C VAL A 178 -13.20 -1.12 -20.81
N LYS A 179 -14.27 -1.78 -20.35
CA LYS A 179 -15.64 -1.40 -20.69
C LYS A 179 -15.98 -0.02 -20.14
N VAL A 180 -15.74 0.22 -18.87
CA VAL A 180 -15.99 1.51 -18.20
C VAL A 180 -15.14 2.61 -18.80
N TRP A 181 -13.89 2.35 -19.14
CA TRP A 181 -13.04 3.30 -19.86
C TRP A 181 -13.67 3.76 -21.16
N LYS A 182 -14.15 2.83 -22.00
CA LYS A 182 -14.78 3.15 -23.29
C LYS A 182 -16.04 3.99 -23.08
N GLU A 183 -16.93 3.57 -22.19
CA GLU A 183 -18.16 4.27 -21.86
C GLU A 183 -17.86 5.71 -21.33
N LEU A 184 -16.84 5.88 -20.49
CA LEU A 184 -16.43 7.19 -19.98
C LEU A 184 -15.83 8.08 -21.08
N VAL A 185 -15.07 7.52 -22.02
CA VAL A 185 -14.57 8.27 -23.18
C VAL A 185 -15.71 8.72 -24.07
N ASP A 186 -16.69 7.87 -24.36
CA ASP A 186 -17.89 8.21 -25.12
C ASP A 186 -18.68 9.32 -24.41
N PHE A 187 -18.93 9.18 -23.10
CA PHE A 187 -19.60 10.20 -22.28
C PHE A 187 -18.90 11.57 -22.35
N ILE A 188 -17.57 11.62 -22.22
CA ILE A 188 -16.81 12.88 -22.31
C ILE A 188 -16.87 13.46 -23.73
N SER A 189 -16.76 12.60 -24.76
CA SER A 189 -16.86 13.00 -26.17
C SER A 189 -18.18 13.70 -26.46
N GLU A 190 -19.30 13.12 -26.04
CA GLU A 190 -20.64 13.67 -26.18
C GLU A 190 -20.84 14.94 -25.36
N ARG A 191 -20.44 14.89 -24.08
CA ARG A 191 -20.65 15.99 -23.13
C ARG A 191 -19.91 17.26 -23.49
N GLU A 192 -18.69 17.13 -24.03
CA GLU A 192 -17.86 18.27 -24.41
C GLU A 192 -17.91 18.58 -25.91
N ASN A 193 -18.67 17.81 -26.67
CA ASN A 193 -18.75 17.92 -28.13
C ASN A 193 -17.37 17.87 -28.81
N ILE A 194 -16.53 16.91 -28.40
CA ILE A 194 -15.19 16.71 -28.94
C ILE A 194 -15.05 15.32 -29.57
N PRO A 195 -14.21 15.14 -30.61
CA PRO A 195 -14.00 13.82 -31.21
C PRO A 195 -13.49 12.79 -30.17
N PHE A 196 -13.88 11.53 -30.35
CA PHE A 196 -13.48 10.40 -29.51
C PHE A 196 -11.96 10.37 -29.24
N ASP A 197 -11.15 10.58 -30.28
CA ASP A 197 -9.68 10.57 -30.14
C ASP A 197 -9.13 11.69 -29.24
N LYS A 198 -9.86 12.81 -29.12
CA LYS A 198 -9.51 13.85 -28.15
C LYS A 198 -9.94 13.48 -26.73
N ALA A 199 -11.14 12.93 -26.57
CA ALA A 199 -11.62 12.44 -25.28
C ALA A 199 -10.74 11.32 -24.74
N LYS A 200 -10.35 10.36 -25.58
CA LYS A 200 -9.45 9.23 -25.26
C LYS A 200 -8.10 9.68 -24.65
N LYS A 201 -7.57 10.84 -25.02
CA LYS A 201 -6.33 11.37 -24.46
C LYS A 201 -6.46 11.87 -23.02
N ARG A 202 -7.68 12.04 -22.52
CA ARG A 202 -7.97 12.53 -21.17
C ARG A 202 -8.26 11.41 -20.18
N VAL A 203 -8.57 10.22 -20.69
CA VAL A 203 -8.91 9.05 -19.88
C VAL A 203 -7.91 7.95 -20.16
N ILE A 204 -7.14 7.59 -19.16
CA ILE A 204 -6.25 6.43 -19.22
C ILE A 204 -6.84 5.30 -18.41
N TRP A 205 -6.58 4.07 -18.81
CA TRP A 205 -6.89 2.89 -18.01
C TRP A 205 -5.59 2.19 -17.60
N VAL A 206 -5.56 1.67 -16.39
CA VAL A 206 -4.40 0.98 -15.82
C VAL A 206 -4.88 -0.31 -15.21
N THR A 207 -4.19 -1.39 -15.48
CA THR A 207 -4.41 -2.70 -14.86
C THR A 207 -3.12 -3.20 -14.26
N SER A 208 -3.23 -3.93 -13.14
CA SER A 208 -2.12 -4.76 -12.68
C SER A 208 -1.99 -5.93 -13.64
N GLY A 209 -0.90 -5.99 -14.41
CA GLY A 209 -0.56 -7.12 -15.27
C GLY A 209 0.03 -8.25 -14.46
#